data_0754e662fa3b648f6196293d862aee8d
#
_entry.id   0754e662fa3b648f6196293d862aee8d
#
_cell.length_a   1.000
_cell.length_b   1.000
_cell.length_c   1.000
_cell.angle_alpha   90.00
_cell.angle_beta   90.00
_cell.angle_gamma   90.00
#
_symmetry.space_group_name_H-M   'P 1'
#
loop_
_entity.id
_entity.type
_entity.pdbx_description
1 polymer ?
#
loop_
_entity_poly.entity_id
_entity_poly.type
_entity_poly.pdbx_seq_one_letter_code
_entity_poly.pdbx_strand_id
1 'polypeptide(L)'
;MAKFLDAVAGFGVTLGSMFKRTVTEEYPEEPGPVKPRYHGRHQLNRYPDGLEKCIGCELCAWACPADAIYVEGADNTDEQRFSPGERYGRVYQINYLRCIGCGLCIEACPTRALTMTNDYEMADDNRADLIYEKDRLLAPLLPEMTPPPHPRASGATDKDYYQGNVTPNGLAEKPNARDTQ
;
A
#
# COMPACT_ATOMS: atom_id res chain seq x y z
N MET A 1 41.57 35.85 -27.00
CA MET A 1 40.67 36.72 -26.20
C MET A 1 39.35 36.04 -25.85
N ALA A 2 38.75 35.20 -26.72
CA ALA A 2 37.50 34.51 -26.43
C ALA A 2 37.52 33.63 -25.16
N LYS A 3 38.54 32.81 -24.94
CA LYS A 3 38.65 31.92 -23.78
C LYS A 3 38.74 32.62 -22.43
N PHE A 4 39.25 33.85 -22.36
CA PHE A 4 39.28 34.62 -21.13
C PHE A 4 37.89 35.20 -20.80
N LEU A 5 37.17 35.64 -21.80
CA LEU A 5 35.83 36.15 -21.63
C LEU A 5 34.85 35.03 -21.22
N ASP A 6 35.06 33.79 -21.66
CA ASP A 6 34.27 32.65 -21.24
C ASP A 6 34.42 32.34 -19.75
N ALA A 7 35.63 32.46 -19.21
CA ALA A 7 35.88 32.30 -17.77
C ALA A 7 35.14 33.37 -16.96
N VAL A 8 35.20 34.63 -17.39
CA VAL A 8 34.51 35.74 -16.74
C VAL A 8 32.99 35.59 -16.84
N ALA A 9 32.50 35.11 -17.97
CA ALA A 9 31.08 34.84 -18.17
C ALA A 9 30.57 33.77 -17.19
N GLY A 10 31.37 32.74 -16.88
CA GLY A 10 31.04 31.70 -15.88
C GLY A 10 30.80 32.31 -14.48
N PHE A 11 31.62 33.27 -14.04
CA PHE A 11 31.38 33.98 -12.79
C PHE A 11 30.10 34.80 -12.80
N GLY A 12 29.73 35.38 -13.94
CA GLY A 12 28.46 36.10 -14.10
C GLY A 12 27.25 35.20 -13.93
N VAL A 13 27.30 33.94 -14.41
CA VAL A 13 26.23 32.93 -14.25
C VAL A 13 26.09 32.53 -12.78
N THR A 14 27.20 32.28 -12.08
CA THR A 14 27.16 31.87 -10.66
C THR A 14 26.68 33.05 -9.79
N LEU A 15 27.17 34.27 -10.04
CA LEU A 15 26.70 35.47 -9.35
C LEU A 15 25.18 35.68 -9.60
N GLY A 16 24.73 35.57 -10.84
CA GLY A 16 23.31 35.68 -11.18
C GLY A 16 22.43 34.62 -10.50
N SER A 17 22.96 33.41 -10.22
CA SER A 17 22.23 32.36 -9.53
C SER A 17 21.96 32.67 -8.06
N MET A 18 22.81 33.51 -7.41
CA MET A 18 22.61 33.94 -6.01
C MET A 18 21.36 34.80 -5.82
N PHE A 19 20.88 35.45 -6.87
CA PHE A 19 19.69 36.30 -6.86
C PHE A 19 18.42 35.58 -7.37
N LYS A 20 18.52 34.29 -7.72
CA LYS A 20 17.36 33.49 -8.08
C LYS A 20 16.64 33.04 -6.82
N ARG A 21 15.30 32.89 -6.93
CA ARG A 21 14.51 32.29 -5.87
C ARG A 21 15.03 30.88 -5.58
N THR A 22 15.27 30.59 -4.30
CA THR A 22 15.61 29.23 -3.85
C THR A 22 14.47 28.27 -4.13
N VAL A 23 14.79 27.06 -4.59
CA VAL A 23 13.85 25.95 -4.85
C VAL A 23 14.11 24.78 -3.89
N THR A 24 14.71 25.08 -2.75
CA THR A 24 14.98 24.09 -1.70
C THR A 24 13.72 23.81 -0.88
N GLU A 25 13.55 22.57 -0.48
CA GLU A 25 12.52 22.12 0.46
C GLU A 25 13.15 22.03 1.85
N GLU A 26 12.45 22.54 2.86
CA GLU A 26 12.94 22.56 4.24
C GLU A 26 12.50 21.28 4.98
N TYR A 27 12.94 20.12 4.48
CA TYR A 27 12.72 18.85 5.16
C TYR A 27 13.60 18.78 6.44
N PRO A 28 13.08 18.32 7.61
CA PRO A 28 11.75 17.71 7.79
C PRO A 28 10.62 18.68 8.19
N GLU A 29 10.92 19.99 8.39
CA GLU A 29 9.96 20.99 8.89
C GLU A 29 8.82 21.22 7.89
N GLU A 30 9.13 21.29 6.60
CA GLU A 30 8.17 21.41 5.50
C GLU A 30 8.44 20.31 4.45
N PRO A 31 7.88 19.10 4.63
CA PRO A 31 8.03 18.04 3.64
C PRO A 31 7.32 18.42 2.33
N GLY A 32 8.01 18.20 1.22
CA GLY A 32 7.47 18.47 -0.11
C GLY A 32 6.22 17.63 -0.40
N PRO A 33 5.31 18.12 -1.26
CA PRO A 33 4.08 17.41 -1.59
C PRO A 33 4.37 16.12 -2.35
N VAL A 34 3.84 15.01 -1.85
CA VAL A 34 3.95 13.71 -2.50
C VAL A 34 3.02 13.69 -3.73
N LYS A 35 3.54 13.22 -4.86
CA LYS A 35 2.76 13.15 -6.11
C LYS A 35 1.69 12.05 -6.02
N PRO A 36 0.53 12.20 -6.71
CA PRO A 36 -0.42 11.12 -6.92
C PRO A 36 0.27 9.90 -7.53
N ARG A 37 -0.10 8.70 -7.08
CA ARG A 37 0.51 7.43 -7.47
C ARG A 37 1.98 7.26 -7.05
N TYR A 38 2.40 7.94 -6.01
CA TYR A 38 3.71 7.68 -5.42
C TYR A 38 3.76 6.24 -4.87
N HIS A 39 4.87 5.58 -5.09
CA HIS A 39 5.14 4.23 -4.59
C HIS A 39 5.87 4.32 -3.24
N GLY A 40 5.12 4.56 -2.18
CA GLY A 40 5.64 4.57 -0.82
C GLY A 40 5.57 3.20 -0.15
N ARG A 41 5.19 3.18 1.11
CA ARG A 41 5.07 1.95 1.90
C ARG A 41 3.89 1.10 1.43
N HIS A 42 4.07 -0.21 1.39
CA HIS A 42 2.98 -1.16 1.12
C HIS A 42 1.98 -1.21 2.28
N GLN A 43 0.73 -1.47 1.92
CA GLN A 43 -0.35 -1.68 2.88
C GLN A 43 -1.24 -2.83 2.44
N LEU A 44 -1.55 -3.74 3.37
CA LEU A 44 -2.55 -4.78 3.19
C LEU A 44 -3.91 -4.26 3.63
N ASN A 45 -4.84 -4.20 2.71
CA ASN A 45 -6.15 -3.63 2.93
C ASN A 45 -7.12 -4.63 3.57
N ARG A 46 -8.15 -4.07 4.22
CA ARG A 46 -9.27 -4.80 4.80
C ARG A 46 -10.56 -4.49 4.05
N TYR A 47 -11.54 -5.35 4.25
CA TYR A 47 -12.92 -5.08 3.89
C TYR A 47 -13.58 -4.21 4.96
N PRO A 48 -14.73 -3.58 4.66
CA PRO A 48 -15.40 -2.67 5.60
C PRO A 48 -15.82 -3.33 6.92
N ASP A 49 -16.03 -4.64 6.95
CA ASP A 49 -16.34 -5.41 8.17
C ASP A 49 -15.11 -5.77 9.01
N GLY A 50 -13.90 -5.55 8.50
CA GLY A 50 -12.62 -5.83 9.16
C GLY A 50 -11.88 -7.05 8.62
N LEU A 51 -12.51 -7.91 7.83
CA LEU A 51 -11.84 -9.05 7.20
C LEU A 51 -10.73 -8.58 6.24
N GLU A 52 -9.68 -9.38 6.14
CA GLU A 52 -8.54 -9.10 5.29
C GLU A 52 -8.84 -9.40 3.82
N LYS A 53 -8.36 -8.56 2.92
CA LYS A 53 -8.47 -8.81 1.48
C LYS A 53 -7.47 -9.85 0.96
N CYS A 54 -6.39 -10.10 1.71
CA CYS A 54 -5.36 -11.04 1.31
C CYS A 54 -5.84 -12.48 1.47
N ILE A 55 -5.75 -13.24 0.37
CA ILE A 55 -6.12 -14.67 0.32
C ILE A 55 -4.90 -15.60 0.33
N GLY A 56 -3.70 -15.07 0.54
CA GLY A 56 -2.48 -15.87 0.58
C GLY A 56 -2.17 -16.62 -0.71
N CYS A 57 -2.44 -16.03 -1.88
CA CYS A 57 -2.26 -16.68 -3.18
C CYS A 57 -0.80 -16.64 -3.70
N GLU A 58 0.10 -15.93 -3.01
CA GLU A 58 1.54 -15.81 -3.32
C GLU A 58 1.90 -15.14 -4.65
N LEU A 59 0.93 -14.72 -5.46
CA LEU A 59 1.19 -14.09 -6.76
C LEU A 59 2.04 -12.83 -6.66
N CYS A 60 1.93 -12.06 -5.58
CA CYS A 60 2.77 -10.89 -5.33
C CYS A 60 4.24 -11.27 -5.07
N ALA A 61 4.50 -12.39 -4.42
CA ALA A 61 5.86 -12.93 -4.23
C ALA A 61 6.46 -13.38 -5.56
N TRP A 62 5.70 -14.12 -6.37
CA TRP A 62 6.11 -14.54 -7.71
C TRP A 62 6.38 -13.39 -8.67
N ALA A 63 5.61 -12.31 -8.57
CA ALA A 63 5.79 -11.11 -9.40
C ALA A 63 6.94 -10.21 -8.94
N CYS A 64 7.52 -10.46 -7.77
CA CYS A 64 8.56 -9.61 -7.20
C CYS A 64 9.93 -9.86 -7.87
N PRO A 65 10.51 -8.91 -8.63
CA PRO A 65 11.79 -9.12 -9.30
C PRO A 65 12.98 -9.13 -8.33
N ALA A 66 12.77 -8.67 -7.09
CA ALA A 66 13.80 -8.55 -6.06
C ALA A 66 13.71 -9.60 -4.95
N ASP A 67 12.80 -10.57 -5.07
CA ASP A 67 12.56 -11.59 -4.03
C ASP A 67 12.39 -10.98 -2.64
N ALA A 68 11.65 -9.88 -2.57
CA ALA A 68 11.46 -9.10 -1.34
C ALA A 68 10.25 -9.55 -0.52
N ILE A 69 9.35 -10.36 -1.09
CA ILE A 69 8.06 -10.71 -0.49
C ILE A 69 8.03 -12.20 -0.17
N TYR A 70 7.65 -12.50 1.08
CA TYR A 70 7.40 -13.86 1.53
C TYR A 70 5.95 -13.98 1.99
N VAL A 71 5.24 -14.99 1.51
CA VAL A 71 3.82 -15.22 1.83
C VAL A 71 3.58 -16.70 2.09
N GLU A 72 2.83 -17.00 3.15
CA GLU A 72 2.27 -18.32 3.38
C GLU A 72 0.76 -18.19 3.53
N GLY A 73 0.02 -18.96 2.74
CA GLY A 73 -1.42 -19.11 2.88
C GLY A 73 -1.80 -20.14 3.93
N ALA A 74 -3.00 -19.97 4.49
CA ALA A 74 -3.67 -20.98 5.32
C ALA A 74 -5.17 -20.99 5.00
N ASP A 75 -5.84 -22.08 5.36
CA ASP A 75 -7.26 -22.24 5.12
C ASP A 75 -8.09 -21.57 6.23
N ASN A 76 -9.15 -20.90 5.86
CA ASN A 76 -10.15 -20.41 6.80
C ASN A 76 -11.06 -21.56 7.26
N THR A 77 -11.53 -21.49 8.49
CA THR A 77 -12.66 -22.30 8.96
C THR A 77 -13.92 -21.47 9.01
N ASP A 78 -15.09 -22.10 9.09
CA ASP A 78 -16.36 -21.35 9.13
C ASP A 78 -16.51 -20.51 10.40
N GLU A 79 -15.85 -20.95 11.50
CA GLU A 79 -15.89 -20.28 12.80
C GLU A 79 -14.81 -19.20 12.93
N GLN A 80 -13.66 -19.40 12.28
CA GLN A 80 -12.51 -18.51 12.37
C GLN A 80 -12.05 -18.09 10.98
N ARG A 81 -12.63 -16.99 10.49
CA ARG A 81 -12.29 -16.42 9.19
C ARG A 81 -11.46 -15.15 9.36
N PHE A 82 -10.36 -15.12 8.65
CA PHE A 82 -9.54 -13.92 8.50
C PHE A 82 -9.82 -13.20 7.18
N SER A 83 -10.30 -13.93 6.16
CA SER A 83 -10.70 -13.40 4.87
C SER A 83 -12.06 -13.98 4.45
N PRO A 84 -12.78 -13.36 3.49
CA PRO A 84 -14.08 -13.91 3.04
C PRO A 84 -13.95 -15.20 2.23
N GLY A 85 -12.79 -15.46 1.60
CA GLY A 85 -12.53 -16.64 0.79
C GLY A 85 -12.19 -17.88 1.61
N GLU A 86 -11.82 -18.96 0.93
CA GLU A 86 -11.42 -20.23 1.55
C GLU A 86 -10.05 -20.12 2.24
N ARG A 87 -9.19 -19.22 1.77
CA ARG A 87 -7.80 -19.05 2.24
C ARG A 87 -7.53 -17.62 2.68
N TYR A 88 -6.56 -17.46 3.56
CA TYR A 88 -6.02 -16.15 3.98
C TYR A 88 -4.50 -16.16 4.02
N GLY A 89 -3.87 -15.00 4.03
CA GLY A 89 -2.42 -14.88 4.24
C GLY A 89 -2.08 -15.05 5.72
N ARG A 90 -1.58 -16.23 6.10
CA ARG A 90 -1.15 -16.50 7.48
C ARG A 90 0.12 -15.75 7.81
N VAL A 91 1.14 -15.88 6.98
CA VAL A 91 2.38 -15.12 7.06
C VAL A 91 2.46 -14.21 5.86
N TYR A 92 2.84 -12.97 6.09
CA TYR A 92 3.11 -12.00 5.04
C TYR A 92 4.26 -11.11 5.48
N GLN A 93 5.31 -11.07 4.68
CA GLN A 93 6.52 -10.33 5.02
C GLN A 93 7.05 -9.61 3.79
N ILE A 94 7.50 -8.37 3.97
CA ILE A 94 8.21 -7.59 2.95
C ILE A 94 9.56 -7.14 3.51
N ASN A 95 10.63 -7.51 2.82
CA ASN A 95 11.95 -7.03 3.13
C ASN A 95 12.22 -5.73 2.34
N TYR A 96 12.11 -4.58 3.01
CA TYR A 96 12.35 -3.27 2.38
C TYR A 96 13.81 -3.01 2.01
N LEU A 97 14.75 -3.79 2.56
CA LEU A 97 16.15 -3.74 2.12
C LEU A 97 16.38 -4.36 0.74
N ARG A 98 15.43 -5.17 0.26
CA ARG A 98 15.43 -5.75 -1.09
C ARG A 98 14.43 -5.07 -2.02
N CYS A 99 13.34 -4.57 -1.47
CA CYS A 99 12.26 -3.95 -2.27
C CYS A 99 12.78 -2.74 -3.06
N ILE A 100 12.51 -2.72 -4.35
CA ILE A 100 12.88 -1.63 -5.27
C ILE A 100 11.72 -0.66 -5.56
N GLY A 101 10.56 -0.82 -4.91
CA GLY A 101 9.40 0.07 -5.07
C GLY A 101 8.72 0.03 -6.46
N CYS A 102 8.92 -1.02 -7.24
CA CYS A 102 8.43 -1.10 -8.62
C CYS A 102 6.90 -1.22 -8.77
N GLY A 103 6.18 -1.71 -7.73
CA GLY A 103 4.72 -1.85 -7.74
C GLY A 103 4.16 -3.06 -8.49
N LEU A 104 4.99 -3.94 -9.08
CA LEU A 104 4.51 -5.13 -9.81
C LEU A 104 3.69 -6.08 -8.92
N CYS A 105 3.99 -6.14 -7.62
CA CYS A 105 3.24 -6.92 -6.65
C CYS A 105 1.78 -6.44 -6.48
N ILE A 106 1.53 -5.15 -6.66
CA ILE A 106 0.17 -4.58 -6.59
C ILE A 106 -0.63 -5.00 -7.80
N GLU A 107 -0.03 -4.91 -8.98
CA GLU A 107 -0.67 -5.29 -10.23
C GLU A 107 -0.99 -6.79 -10.29
N ALA A 108 -0.12 -7.62 -9.69
CA ALA A 108 -0.32 -9.06 -9.59
C ALA A 108 -1.40 -9.47 -8.58
N CYS A 109 -1.84 -8.58 -7.70
CA CYS A 109 -2.78 -8.92 -6.63
C CYS A 109 -4.23 -9.01 -7.14
N PRO A 110 -4.84 -10.22 -7.18
CA PRO A 110 -6.17 -10.40 -7.77
C PRO A 110 -7.30 -9.77 -6.94
N THR A 111 -7.11 -9.66 -5.63
CA THR A 111 -8.11 -9.12 -4.70
C THR A 111 -7.89 -7.64 -4.37
N ARG A 112 -6.88 -7.01 -4.95
CA ARG A 112 -6.45 -5.66 -4.60
C ARG A 112 -6.22 -5.48 -3.09
N ALA A 113 -5.74 -6.55 -2.46
CA ALA A 113 -5.38 -6.53 -1.05
C ALA A 113 -4.15 -5.65 -0.80
N LEU A 114 -3.19 -5.68 -1.70
CA LEU A 114 -1.95 -4.94 -1.59
C LEU A 114 -2.05 -3.61 -2.35
N THR A 115 -1.73 -2.52 -1.67
CA THR A 115 -1.61 -1.17 -2.25
C THR A 115 -0.36 -0.49 -1.73
N MET A 116 0.05 0.61 -2.34
CA MET A 116 1.08 1.49 -1.79
C MET A 116 0.45 2.77 -1.26
N THR A 117 0.97 3.24 -0.14
CA THR A 117 0.61 4.51 0.49
C THR A 117 1.53 5.63 0.01
N ASN A 118 1.29 6.82 0.48
CA ASN A 118 2.18 7.96 0.25
C ASN A 118 3.29 8.07 1.32
N ASP A 119 3.36 7.12 2.27
CA ASP A 119 4.36 7.12 3.33
C ASP A 119 5.73 6.76 2.74
N TYR A 120 6.71 7.63 2.89
CA TYR A 120 8.08 7.43 2.40
C TYR A 120 9.12 7.45 3.51
N GLU A 121 8.74 7.87 4.71
CA GLU A 121 9.64 7.95 5.86
C GLU A 121 9.78 6.57 6.51
N MET A 122 10.68 5.76 5.94
CA MET A 122 10.91 4.38 6.37
C MET A 122 12.36 4.16 6.83
N ALA A 123 13.11 5.23 7.07
CA ALA A 123 14.48 5.11 7.54
C ALA A 123 14.51 4.56 8.97
N ASP A 124 15.39 3.61 9.21
CA ASP A 124 15.59 2.98 10.51
C ASP A 124 17.07 2.66 10.70
N ASP A 125 17.54 2.59 11.94
CA ASP A 125 18.93 2.28 12.28
C ASP A 125 19.17 0.75 12.40
N ASN A 126 18.11 -0.04 12.47
CA ASN A 126 18.16 -1.49 12.57
C ASN A 126 17.63 -2.16 11.29
N ARG A 127 18.43 -3.06 10.72
CA ARG A 127 18.05 -3.80 9.52
C ARG A 127 16.85 -4.73 9.72
N ALA A 128 16.66 -5.28 10.93
CA ALA A 128 15.55 -6.16 11.22
C ALA A 128 14.21 -5.42 11.18
N ASP A 129 14.19 -4.16 11.58
CA ASP A 129 12.98 -3.33 11.61
C ASP A 129 12.49 -2.91 10.21
N LEU A 130 13.35 -3.08 9.19
CA LEU A 130 13.00 -2.90 7.78
C LEU A 130 12.45 -4.18 7.12
N ILE A 131 12.28 -5.25 7.88
CA ILE A 131 11.52 -6.42 7.48
C ILE A 131 10.12 -6.28 8.08
N TYR A 132 9.18 -5.82 7.27
CA TYR A 132 7.82 -5.58 7.73
C TYR A 132 7.02 -6.86 7.68
N GLU A 133 6.52 -7.26 8.83
CA GLU A 133 5.61 -8.38 8.98
C GLU A 133 4.15 -7.97 8.75
N LYS A 134 3.26 -8.93 8.71
CA LYS A 134 1.85 -8.76 8.40
C LYS A 134 1.18 -7.68 9.26
N ASP A 135 1.44 -7.68 10.55
CA ASP A 135 0.83 -6.75 11.51
C ASP A 135 1.17 -5.29 11.18
N ARG A 136 2.42 -5.05 10.79
CA ARG A 136 2.89 -3.72 10.39
C ARG A 136 2.39 -3.30 9.01
N LEU A 137 2.04 -4.25 8.16
CA LEU A 137 1.54 -4.02 6.79
C LEU A 137 0.02 -3.87 6.74
N LEU A 138 -0.72 -4.42 7.69
CA LEU A 138 -2.17 -4.36 7.70
C LEU A 138 -2.67 -2.93 7.92
N ALA A 139 -3.71 -2.56 7.18
CA ALA A 139 -4.45 -1.34 7.42
C ALA A 139 -5.01 -1.32 8.86
N PRO A 140 -4.97 -0.17 9.54
CA PRO A 140 -5.54 -0.05 10.87
C PRO A 140 -7.04 -0.38 10.84
N LEU A 141 -7.54 -0.95 11.93
CA LEU A 141 -8.97 -1.16 12.11
C LEU A 141 -9.65 0.19 12.36
N LEU A 142 -10.67 0.48 11.59
CA LEU A 142 -11.54 1.63 11.83
C LEU A 142 -12.52 1.32 12.97
N PRO A 143 -13.10 2.33 13.63
CA PRO A 143 -13.98 2.12 14.80
C PRO A 143 -15.19 1.21 14.54
N GLU A 144 -15.65 1.14 13.28
CA GLU A 144 -16.80 0.33 12.85
C GLU A 144 -16.43 -1.09 12.42
N MET A 145 -15.13 -1.40 12.37
CA MET A 145 -14.63 -2.70 11.92
C MET A 145 -14.47 -3.66 13.09
N THR A 146 -14.86 -4.91 12.88
CA THR A 146 -14.62 -5.99 13.83
C THR A 146 -13.25 -6.63 13.57
N PRO A 147 -12.39 -6.81 14.59
CA PRO A 147 -11.13 -7.50 14.38
C PRO A 147 -11.35 -8.97 14.01
N PRO A 148 -10.66 -9.48 12.96
CA PRO A 148 -10.69 -10.92 12.65
C PRO A 148 -9.97 -11.73 13.74
N PRO A 149 -10.34 -13.02 13.99
CA PRO A 149 -11.26 -13.80 13.16
C PRO A 149 -12.74 -13.60 13.51
N HIS A 150 -13.60 -13.50 12.50
CA HIS A 150 -15.05 -13.50 12.67
C HIS A 150 -15.74 -14.09 11.41
N PRO A 151 -16.99 -14.58 11.51
CA PRO A 151 -17.71 -15.09 10.35
C PRO A 151 -17.99 -13.99 9.34
N ARG A 152 -18.29 -14.37 8.10
CA ARG A 152 -18.76 -13.44 7.06
C ARG A 152 -20.04 -12.73 7.50
N ALA A 153 -20.27 -11.54 6.96
CA ALA A 153 -21.52 -10.83 7.12
C ALA A 153 -22.72 -11.75 6.74
N SER A 154 -23.77 -11.71 7.54
CA SER A 154 -24.93 -12.61 7.38
C SER A 154 -25.51 -12.55 5.96
N GLY A 155 -25.61 -13.70 5.30
CA GLY A 155 -26.08 -13.82 3.92
C GLY A 155 -25.09 -13.38 2.84
N ALA A 156 -23.90 -12.90 3.18
CA ALA A 156 -22.90 -12.50 2.21
C ALA A 156 -22.13 -13.70 1.66
N THR A 157 -21.90 -13.67 0.35
CA THR A 157 -21.00 -14.59 -0.36
C THR A 157 -19.64 -13.93 -0.56
N ASP A 158 -18.62 -14.70 -0.89
CA ASP A 158 -17.30 -14.18 -1.27
C ASP A 158 -17.37 -13.18 -2.44
N LYS A 159 -18.31 -13.41 -3.39
CA LYS A 159 -18.56 -12.50 -4.51
C LYS A 159 -19.01 -11.10 -4.07
N ASP A 160 -19.85 -11.03 -3.04
CA ASP A 160 -20.35 -9.76 -2.52
C ASP A 160 -19.19 -8.90 -1.96
N TYR A 161 -18.21 -9.55 -1.34
CA TYR A 161 -16.98 -8.87 -0.89
C TYR A 161 -16.16 -8.31 -2.06
N TYR A 162 -15.94 -9.12 -3.11
CA TYR A 162 -15.17 -8.67 -4.28
C TYR A 162 -15.88 -7.58 -5.09
N GLN A 163 -17.21 -7.55 -5.06
CA GLN A 163 -18.03 -6.54 -5.70
C GLN A 163 -18.18 -5.26 -4.86
N GLY A 164 -17.75 -5.28 -3.60
CA GLY A 164 -17.87 -4.13 -2.72
C GLY A 164 -19.28 -3.93 -2.13
N ASN A 165 -20.09 -4.98 -2.10
CA ASN A 165 -21.47 -4.94 -1.58
C ASN A 165 -21.53 -5.10 -0.05
N VAL A 166 -20.39 -5.20 0.63
CA VAL A 166 -20.31 -5.38 2.08
C VAL A 166 -20.04 -4.03 2.75
N THR A 167 -20.81 -3.76 3.79
CA THR A 167 -20.66 -2.60 4.69
C THR A 167 -20.26 -3.09 6.08
N PRO A 168 -19.82 -2.23 7.00
CA PRO A 168 -19.50 -2.62 8.37
C PRO A 168 -20.66 -3.32 9.09
N ASN A 169 -21.90 -2.99 8.72
CA ASN A 169 -23.13 -3.49 9.35
C ASN A 169 -23.80 -4.65 8.58
N GLY A 170 -23.16 -5.16 7.51
CA GLY A 170 -23.72 -6.26 6.71
C GLY A 170 -23.69 -6.00 5.21
N LEU A 171 -24.63 -6.60 4.48
CA LEU A 171 -24.76 -6.36 3.04
C LEU A 171 -25.37 -4.99 2.76
N ALA A 172 -24.82 -4.27 1.79
CA ALA A 172 -25.44 -3.06 1.27
C ALA A 172 -26.79 -3.41 0.64
N GLU A 173 -27.81 -2.60 0.91
CA GLU A 173 -29.08 -2.73 0.19
C GLU A 173 -28.84 -2.57 -1.31
N LYS A 174 -29.28 -3.56 -2.10
CA LYS A 174 -29.18 -3.47 -3.55
C LYS A 174 -30.00 -2.26 -4.00
N PRO A 175 -29.42 -1.34 -4.79
CA PRO A 175 -30.19 -0.23 -5.33
C PRO A 175 -31.41 -0.78 -6.05
N ASN A 176 -32.57 -0.27 -5.71
CA ASN A 176 -33.82 -0.67 -6.33
C ASN A 176 -33.71 -0.44 -7.84
N ALA A 177 -34.09 -1.44 -8.64
CA ALA A 177 -34.03 -1.37 -10.09
C ALA A 177 -34.84 -0.22 -10.72
N ARG A 178 -35.49 0.60 -9.89
CA ARG A 178 -36.23 1.80 -10.28
C ARG A 178 -35.42 3.10 -10.26
N ASP A 179 -34.24 3.09 -9.64
CA ASP A 179 -33.39 4.30 -9.49
C ASP A 179 -32.34 4.43 -10.60
N THR A 180 -32.37 3.55 -11.60
CA THR A 180 -31.44 3.52 -12.75
C THR A 180 -32.11 3.87 -14.08
N GLN A 181 -33.18 4.69 -14.06
CA GLN A 181 -33.78 5.24 -15.29
C GLN A 181 -33.53 6.74 -15.40
#